data_ed7be530f74937cfbafd833eb9948ddb
#
_entry.id   ed7be530f74937cfbafd833eb9948ddb
#
_cell.length_a   1.000
_cell.length_b   1.000
_cell.length_c   1.000
_cell.angle_alpha   90.00
_cell.angle_beta   90.00
_cell.angle_gamma   90.00
#
_symmetry.space_group_name_H-M   'P 1'
#
loop_
_entity.id
_entity.type
_entity.pdbx_description
1 polymer ?
#
loop_
_entity_poly.entity_id
_entity_poly.type
_entity_poly.pdbx_seq_one_letter_code
_entity_poly.pdbx_strand_id
1 'polypeptide(L)'
;MGVQDESHREAEVLAATEALLRYVLGAHPDIALVLIEGFCYATWTLDVRQRLGHLYGVPVIPARDLYVGRDCRSNWRGSALFKHQPRWAHERIAHGLRAWWCYFQQHVMSLAPGPIKPLPVPIALETLRDRFIVCEVPLSVYDPKAPVTLPNVVSGNWTLFADRPEKPGWISEGNKSTIDFPLKFGASPRIMIVFTQGYEGFDDAWVSMPNQSKNILTLQGRHQSHVTQTELFVINAQQDANEQLVGGIKGFGVQPHSEQTLRIQQKGMSDKVKITWLSSC
;
A
#
# COMPACT_ATOMS: atom_id res chain seq x y z
N MET A 1 -1.07 9.39 23.87
CA MET A 1 -0.28 8.73 22.80
C MET A 1 1.16 8.82 23.18
N GLY A 2 1.80 7.69 23.46
CA GLY A 2 3.13 7.67 24.06
C GLY A 2 4.25 7.66 23.01
N VAL A 3 5.44 7.99 23.45
CA VAL A 3 6.71 8.01 22.67
C VAL A 3 6.97 6.67 21.94
N GLN A 4 6.43 5.55 22.43
CA GLN A 4 6.54 4.25 21.79
C GLN A 4 5.75 4.12 20.47
N ASP A 5 4.68 4.90 20.30
CA ASP A 5 3.85 4.85 19.08
C ASP A 5 4.53 5.58 17.90
N GLU A 6 5.32 6.62 18.17
CA GLU A 6 6.03 7.36 17.10
C GLU A 6 7.23 6.59 16.54
N SER A 7 8.02 5.96 17.42
CA SER A 7 9.18 5.16 16.97
C SER A 7 8.76 3.94 16.14
N HIS A 8 7.63 3.36 16.45
CA HIS A 8 7.07 2.24 15.71
C HIS A 8 6.63 2.65 14.31
N ARG A 9 5.96 3.80 14.20
CA ARG A 9 5.54 4.38 12.91
C ARG A 9 6.73 4.81 12.06
N GLU A 10 7.79 5.33 12.68
CA GLU A 10 9.01 5.67 11.96
C GLU A 10 9.65 4.44 11.32
N ALA A 11 9.78 3.35 12.06
CA ALA A 11 10.33 2.10 11.54
C ALA A 11 9.48 1.53 10.39
N GLU A 12 8.17 1.61 10.49
CA GLU A 12 7.25 1.16 9.43
C GLU A 12 7.38 2.00 8.16
N VAL A 13 7.43 3.32 8.28
CA VAL A 13 7.60 4.21 7.12
C VAL A 13 8.97 4.06 6.49
N LEU A 14 10.03 3.91 7.31
CA LEU A 14 11.37 3.62 6.83
C LEU A 14 11.37 2.36 5.98
N ALA A 15 10.83 1.30 6.53
CA ALA A 15 10.77 -0.02 5.92
C ALA A 15 9.96 -0.02 4.62
N ALA A 16 8.76 0.55 4.62
CA ALA A 16 7.90 0.61 3.45
C ALA A 16 8.51 1.48 2.33
N THR A 17 9.12 2.61 2.70
CA THR A 17 9.79 3.49 1.72
C THR A 17 11.03 2.82 1.13
N GLU A 18 11.82 2.13 1.95
CA GLU A 18 13.00 1.40 1.48
C GLU A 18 12.61 0.27 0.52
N ALA A 19 11.57 -0.52 0.86
CA ALA A 19 11.07 -1.58 -0.02
C ALA A 19 10.63 -1.02 -1.38
N LEU A 20 9.91 0.09 -1.39
CA LEU A 20 9.49 0.76 -2.63
C LEU A 20 10.70 1.22 -3.46
N LEU A 21 11.69 1.86 -2.84
CA LEU A 21 12.90 2.30 -3.53
C LEU A 21 13.65 1.13 -4.15
N ARG A 22 13.84 0.05 -3.39
CA ARG A 22 14.54 -1.16 -3.87
C ARG A 22 13.78 -1.82 -5.01
N TYR A 23 12.46 -1.91 -4.91
CA TYR A 23 11.63 -2.46 -5.97
C TYR A 23 11.76 -1.64 -7.27
N VAL A 24 11.59 -0.32 -7.19
CA VAL A 24 11.63 0.55 -8.37
C VAL A 24 13.02 0.59 -9.00
N LEU A 25 14.07 0.79 -8.19
CA LEU A 25 15.45 0.87 -8.68
C LEU A 25 16.00 -0.49 -9.13
N GLY A 26 15.51 -1.58 -8.55
CA GLY A 26 15.89 -2.93 -8.95
C GLY A 26 15.25 -3.34 -10.28
N ALA A 27 13.98 -2.99 -10.48
CA ALA A 27 13.25 -3.26 -11.73
C ALA A 27 13.65 -2.31 -12.87
N HIS A 28 14.03 -1.07 -12.53
CA HIS A 28 14.32 0.00 -13.49
C HIS A 28 15.59 0.76 -13.06
N PRO A 29 16.79 0.19 -13.22
CA PRO A 29 18.03 0.77 -12.73
C PRO A 29 18.41 2.09 -13.40
N ASP A 30 17.82 2.40 -14.55
CA ASP A 30 18.00 3.61 -15.36
C ASP A 30 16.91 4.68 -15.10
N ILE A 31 15.98 4.43 -14.15
CA ILE A 31 14.92 5.37 -13.87
C ILE A 31 15.42 6.58 -13.07
N ALA A 32 14.94 7.77 -13.43
CA ALA A 32 15.09 8.96 -12.60
C ALA A 32 13.99 8.98 -11.54
N LEU A 33 14.37 8.78 -10.28
CA LEU A 33 13.46 8.75 -9.14
C LEU A 33 13.68 9.97 -8.23
N VAL A 34 12.60 10.56 -7.76
CA VAL A 34 12.60 11.69 -6.81
C VAL A 34 11.58 11.40 -5.72
N LEU A 35 11.97 11.54 -4.47
CA LEU A 35 11.06 11.48 -3.34
C LEU A 35 10.53 12.89 -3.03
N ILE A 36 9.20 13.00 -2.94
CA ILE A 36 8.55 14.26 -2.53
C ILE A 36 7.94 14.03 -1.14
N GLU A 37 8.41 14.81 -0.16
CA GLU A 37 7.80 14.84 1.16
C GLU A 37 6.59 15.77 1.15
N GLY A 38 5.38 15.19 1.13
CA GLY A 38 4.12 15.92 1.03
C GLY A 38 3.53 16.39 2.36
N PHE A 39 4.11 15.99 3.50
CA PHE A 39 3.52 16.25 4.81
C PHE A 39 4.32 17.28 5.62
N CYS A 40 3.65 18.34 6.02
CA CYS A 40 4.25 19.41 6.81
C CYS A 40 4.35 19.11 8.32
N TYR A 41 3.79 18.01 8.79
CA TYR A 41 3.57 17.77 10.21
C TYR A 41 4.58 16.85 10.90
N ALA A 42 5.11 15.90 10.17
CA ALA A 42 5.97 14.91 10.75
C ALA A 42 7.41 15.13 10.28
N THR A 43 8.19 15.82 11.11
CA THR A 43 9.61 16.03 10.84
C THR A 43 10.34 14.70 10.67
N TRP A 44 9.95 13.68 11.41
CA TRP A 44 10.54 12.35 11.35
C TRP A 44 10.32 11.66 9.98
N THR A 45 9.21 11.90 9.28
CA THR A 45 9.01 11.33 7.94
C THR A 45 9.99 11.92 6.93
N LEU A 46 10.33 13.20 7.08
CA LEU A 46 11.35 13.83 6.26
C LEU A 46 12.73 13.25 6.56
N ASP A 47 13.07 13.07 7.82
CA ASP A 47 14.36 12.52 8.25
C ASP A 47 14.55 11.10 7.70
N VAL A 48 13.52 10.26 7.77
CA VAL A 48 13.52 8.91 7.18
C VAL A 48 13.78 8.98 5.68
N ARG A 49 13.07 9.84 4.96
CA ARG A 49 13.21 9.95 3.49
C ARG A 49 14.55 10.55 3.10
N GLN A 50 15.07 11.50 3.85
CA GLN A 50 16.41 12.06 3.61
C GLN A 50 17.51 11.01 3.82
N ARG A 51 17.40 10.18 4.87
CA ARG A 51 18.34 9.05 5.09
C ARG A 51 18.30 8.07 3.93
N LEU A 52 17.11 7.67 3.49
CA LEU A 52 16.95 6.76 2.34
C LEU A 52 17.41 7.43 1.04
N GLY A 53 17.04 8.69 0.82
CA GLY A 53 17.47 9.43 -0.36
C GLY A 53 18.99 9.49 -0.47
N HIS A 54 19.67 9.77 0.64
CA HIS A 54 21.14 9.76 0.68
C HIS A 54 21.72 8.36 0.41
N LEU A 55 21.17 7.33 1.06
CA LEU A 55 21.63 5.96 0.92
C LEU A 55 21.48 5.43 -0.53
N TYR A 56 20.36 5.72 -1.17
CA TYR A 56 20.03 5.25 -2.51
C TYR A 56 20.39 6.23 -3.64
N GLY A 57 20.94 7.39 -3.29
CA GLY A 57 21.26 8.43 -4.28
C GLY A 57 20.02 9.06 -4.91
N VAL A 58 18.87 9.04 -4.21
CA VAL A 58 17.60 9.57 -4.69
C VAL A 58 17.35 10.95 -4.09
N PRO A 59 17.16 12.00 -4.91
CA PRO A 59 16.84 13.34 -4.42
C PRO A 59 15.54 13.35 -3.61
N VAL A 60 15.53 14.12 -2.51
CA VAL A 60 14.34 14.33 -1.69
C VAL A 60 13.97 15.80 -1.72
N ILE A 61 12.74 16.11 -2.12
CA ILE A 61 12.18 17.46 -2.15
C ILE A 61 11.24 17.61 -0.96
N PRO A 62 11.63 18.38 0.08
CA PRO A 62 10.75 18.67 1.19
C PRO A 62 9.63 19.59 0.77
N ALA A 63 8.38 19.20 0.98
CA ALA A 63 7.24 20.06 0.64
C ALA A 63 7.27 21.41 1.37
N ARG A 64 7.79 21.45 2.59
CA ARG A 64 7.97 22.70 3.35
C ARG A 64 8.77 23.75 2.60
N ASP A 65 9.75 23.33 1.80
CA ASP A 65 10.61 24.24 1.03
C ASP A 65 9.86 24.82 -0.18
N LEU A 66 8.78 24.18 -0.59
CA LEU A 66 7.89 24.66 -1.66
C LEU A 66 6.83 25.65 -1.13
N TYR A 67 6.67 25.77 0.19
CA TYR A 67 5.65 26.61 0.83
C TYR A 67 6.21 27.93 1.40
N VAL A 68 7.25 28.47 0.79
CA VAL A 68 7.92 29.70 1.25
C VAL A 68 6.90 30.81 1.57
N GLY A 69 6.98 31.35 2.80
CA GLY A 69 6.14 32.46 3.28
C GLY A 69 4.75 32.11 3.79
N ARG A 70 4.39 30.83 3.88
CA ARG A 70 3.13 30.39 4.50
C ARG A 70 3.43 29.35 5.57
N ASP A 71 2.87 29.55 6.77
CA ASP A 71 2.92 28.51 7.80
C ASP A 71 2.15 27.28 7.33
N CYS A 72 2.92 26.24 7.02
CA CYS A 72 2.41 24.95 6.60
C CYS A 72 1.45 24.36 7.64
N ARG A 73 1.61 24.70 8.92
CA ARG A 73 0.79 24.19 10.02
C ARG A 73 -0.56 24.89 10.11
N SER A 74 -0.62 26.23 9.93
CA SER A 74 -1.82 27.00 10.14
C SER A 74 -2.88 26.76 9.06
N ASN A 75 -2.45 26.58 7.83
CA ASN A 75 -3.35 26.37 6.68
C ASN A 75 -3.94 24.94 6.61
N TRP A 76 -3.40 23.99 7.37
CA TRP A 76 -3.85 22.61 7.38
C TRP A 76 -4.80 22.31 8.55
N ARG A 77 -4.79 23.12 9.62
CA ARG A 77 -5.65 22.93 10.79
C ARG A 77 -7.12 23.28 10.54
N GLY A 78 -7.46 23.98 9.49
CA GLY A 78 -8.79 24.50 9.24
C GLY A 78 -9.75 23.62 8.45
N SER A 79 -9.31 22.50 7.87
CA SER A 79 -10.20 21.61 7.14
C SER A 79 -10.24 20.22 7.78
N ALA A 80 -11.46 19.75 8.07
CA ALA A 80 -11.68 18.35 8.47
C ALA A 80 -11.19 17.34 7.40
N LEU A 81 -10.70 17.83 6.28
CA LEU A 81 -10.21 17.11 5.11
C LEU A 81 -8.68 17.02 5.08
N PHE A 82 -8.04 16.72 6.21
CA PHE A 82 -6.58 16.58 6.34
C PHE A 82 -5.89 15.61 5.38
N LYS A 83 -6.64 14.93 4.53
CA LYS A 83 -6.11 13.90 3.63
C LYS A 83 -5.88 14.39 2.20
N HIS A 84 -6.39 15.58 1.84
CA HIS A 84 -6.21 16.13 0.51
C HIS A 84 -5.58 17.51 0.57
N GLN A 85 -4.47 17.66 -0.10
CA GLN A 85 -3.85 18.96 -0.26
C GLN A 85 -4.76 19.87 -1.09
N PRO A 86 -4.90 21.16 -0.74
CA PRO A 86 -5.65 22.11 -1.54
C PRO A 86 -5.00 22.30 -2.92
N ARG A 87 -5.80 22.71 -3.91
CA ARG A 87 -5.35 22.88 -5.29
C ARG A 87 -4.06 23.70 -5.41
N TRP A 88 -3.97 24.79 -4.66
CA TRP A 88 -2.76 25.65 -4.67
C TRP A 88 -1.49 24.93 -4.22
N ALA A 89 -1.61 23.94 -3.35
CA ALA A 89 -0.48 23.13 -2.90
C ALA A 89 0.01 22.20 -4.01
N HIS A 90 -0.91 21.58 -4.75
CA HIS A 90 -0.57 20.79 -5.94
C HIS A 90 0.09 21.66 -7.03
N GLU A 91 -0.42 22.87 -7.24
CA GLU A 91 0.16 23.83 -8.20
C GLU A 91 1.60 24.19 -7.80
N ARG A 92 1.86 24.43 -6.52
CA ARG A 92 3.23 24.72 -6.03
C ARG A 92 4.17 23.54 -6.17
N ILE A 93 3.71 22.34 -5.83
CA ILE A 93 4.50 21.12 -6.06
C ILE A 93 4.84 21.00 -7.55
N ALA A 94 3.88 21.20 -8.42
CA ALA A 94 4.10 21.15 -9.85
C ALA A 94 5.11 22.20 -10.34
N HIS A 95 5.02 23.44 -9.83
CA HIS A 95 5.98 24.50 -10.13
C HIS A 95 7.39 24.16 -9.61
N GLY A 96 7.49 23.64 -8.38
CA GLY A 96 8.76 23.20 -7.80
C GLY A 96 9.40 22.07 -8.61
N LEU A 97 8.62 21.07 -9.01
CA LEU A 97 9.08 19.98 -9.86
C LEU A 97 9.54 20.48 -11.24
N ARG A 98 8.80 21.42 -11.83
CA ARG A 98 9.19 22.03 -13.10
C ARG A 98 10.51 22.79 -12.99
N ALA A 99 10.69 23.59 -11.93
CA ALA A 99 11.93 24.32 -11.69
C ALA A 99 13.10 23.35 -11.47
N TRP A 100 12.88 22.31 -10.67
CA TRP A 100 13.88 21.26 -10.45
C TRP A 100 14.22 20.53 -11.76
N TRP A 101 13.23 20.20 -12.59
CA TRP A 101 13.44 19.55 -13.89
C TRP A 101 14.23 20.45 -14.85
N CYS A 102 13.92 21.74 -14.93
CA CYS A 102 14.67 22.67 -15.74
C CYS A 102 16.14 22.79 -15.27
N TYR A 103 16.36 22.85 -13.95
CA TYR A 103 17.69 22.82 -13.39
C TYR A 103 18.44 21.53 -13.71
N PHE A 104 17.77 20.38 -13.58
CA PHE A 104 18.33 19.08 -13.90
C PHE A 104 18.71 18.98 -15.38
N GLN A 105 17.86 19.43 -16.27
CA GLN A 105 18.16 19.46 -17.72
C GLN A 105 19.39 20.31 -18.03
N GLN A 106 19.51 21.47 -17.40
CA GLN A 106 20.61 22.39 -17.68
C GLN A 106 21.96 21.93 -17.10
N HIS A 107 21.95 21.27 -15.96
CA HIS A 107 23.16 21.03 -15.20
C HIS A 107 23.55 19.56 -15.05
N VAL A 108 22.61 18.63 -15.20
CA VAL A 108 22.86 17.20 -14.95
C VAL A 108 22.82 16.37 -16.24
N MET A 109 21.91 16.66 -17.18
CA MET A 109 21.82 15.87 -18.41
C MET A 109 23.04 16.02 -19.34
N SER A 110 23.86 17.04 -19.15
CA SER A 110 25.15 17.19 -19.87
C SER A 110 26.26 16.29 -19.32
N LEU A 111 26.05 15.70 -18.14
CA LEU A 111 27.01 14.78 -17.57
C LEU A 111 26.87 13.39 -18.22
N ALA A 112 27.98 12.78 -18.52
CA ALA A 112 27.97 11.39 -19.00
C ALA A 112 27.32 10.48 -17.93
N PRO A 113 26.46 9.51 -18.32
CA PRO A 113 25.88 8.60 -17.39
C PRO A 113 27.00 7.83 -16.66
N GLY A 114 26.97 7.90 -15.35
CA GLY A 114 27.89 7.09 -14.52
C GLY A 114 27.51 5.61 -14.56
N PRO A 115 28.40 4.73 -14.14
CA PRO A 115 28.10 3.30 -14.04
C PRO A 115 26.94 3.08 -13.08
N ILE A 116 26.02 2.18 -13.43
CA ILE A 116 24.93 1.75 -12.56
C ILE A 116 25.55 1.10 -11.31
N LYS A 117 25.33 1.72 -10.16
CA LYS A 117 25.82 1.18 -8.87
C LYS A 117 24.88 0.09 -8.37
N PRO A 118 25.41 -0.98 -7.77
CA PRO A 118 24.57 -1.97 -7.10
C PRO A 118 23.78 -1.29 -5.97
N LEU A 119 22.57 -1.81 -5.71
CA LEU A 119 21.77 -1.31 -4.59
C LEU A 119 22.52 -1.48 -3.26
N PRO A 120 22.47 -0.50 -2.38
CA PRO A 120 23.13 -0.59 -1.07
C PRO A 120 22.52 -1.71 -0.21
N VAL A 121 23.25 -2.10 0.82
CA VAL A 121 22.73 -3.02 1.84
C VAL A 121 21.54 -2.34 2.52
N PRO A 122 20.38 -3.01 2.64
CA PRO A 122 19.21 -2.41 3.25
C PRO A 122 19.43 -2.13 4.75
N ILE A 123 18.90 -1.01 5.24
CA ILE A 123 18.99 -0.62 6.64
C ILE A 123 17.79 -1.04 7.49
N ALA A 124 16.66 -1.33 6.86
CA ALA A 124 15.40 -1.71 7.54
C ALA A 124 14.98 -3.17 7.28
N LEU A 125 15.82 -3.98 6.66
CA LEU A 125 15.46 -5.32 6.19
C LEU A 125 15.11 -6.29 7.32
N GLU A 126 15.73 -6.18 8.50
CA GLU A 126 15.39 -7.03 9.63
C GLU A 126 13.97 -6.71 10.14
N THR A 127 13.61 -5.43 10.16
CA THR A 127 12.25 -4.98 10.52
C THR A 127 11.25 -5.31 9.40
N LEU A 128 11.71 -5.36 8.13
CA LEU A 128 10.88 -5.64 6.97
C LEU A 128 10.58 -7.11 6.75
N ARG A 129 11.53 -8.00 7.04
CA ARG A 129 11.32 -9.44 6.83
C ARG A 129 10.09 -9.97 7.55
N ASP A 130 9.75 -9.39 8.70
CA ASP A 130 8.63 -9.87 9.50
C ASP A 130 7.31 -9.13 9.21
N ARG A 131 7.35 -7.89 8.68
CA ARG A 131 6.15 -7.06 8.55
C ARG A 131 5.75 -6.66 7.12
N PHE A 132 6.71 -6.49 6.22
CA PHE A 132 6.47 -5.95 4.88
C PHE A 132 7.17 -6.75 3.77
N ILE A 133 7.12 -8.06 3.84
CA ILE A 133 7.60 -8.83 2.69
C ILE A 133 6.61 -8.61 1.55
N VAL A 134 6.93 -7.64 0.71
CA VAL A 134 6.34 -7.50 -0.61
C VAL A 134 6.64 -8.81 -1.36
N CYS A 135 5.66 -9.37 -2.01
CA CYS A 135 5.88 -10.47 -2.93
C CYS A 135 6.84 -10.02 -4.03
N GLU A 136 8.09 -10.43 -3.97
CA GLU A 136 9.07 -10.11 -5.02
C GLU A 136 8.62 -10.66 -6.37
N VAL A 137 8.01 -11.85 -6.34
CA VAL A 137 7.40 -12.50 -7.51
C VAL A 137 6.04 -13.04 -7.11
N PRO A 138 4.94 -12.37 -7.48
CA PRO A 138 3.60 -12.88 -7.20
C PRO A 138 3.34 -14.14 -8.03
N LEU A 139 2.81 -15.19 -7.38
CA LEU A 139 2.45 -16.46 -8.01
C LEU A 139 1.00 -16.48 -8.46
N SER A 140 0.14 -15.72 -7.80
CA SER A 140 -1.23 -15.46 -8.25
C SER A 140 -1.49 -13.96 -8.21
N VAL A 141 -2.09 -13.43 -9.28
CA VAL A 141 -2.47 -12.02 -9.37
C VAL A 141 -3.88 -11.91 -9.90
N TYR A 142 -4.70 -11.18 -9.17
CA TYR A 142 -6.05 -10.80 -9.55
C TYR A 142 -6.08 -9.28 -9.71
N ASP A 143 -5.84 -8.81 -10.94
CA ASP A 143 -5.88 -7.40 -11.32
C ASP A 143 -7.17 -7.12 -12.11
N PRO A 144 -8.10 -6.32 -11.58
CA PRO A 144 -9.32 -5.94 -12.29
C PRO A 144 -9.07 -5.18 -13.60
N LYS A 145 -7.92 -4.55 -13.75
CA LYS A 145 -7.56 -3.79 -14.97
C LYS A 145 -7.07 -4.70 -16.11
N ALA A 146 -6.48 -5.84 -15.73
CA ALA A 146 -5.96 -6.82 -16.68
C ALA A 146 -6.28 -8.24 -16.21
N PRO A 147 -7.58 -8.65 -16.21
CA PRO A 147 -8.00 -9.90 -15.61
C PRO A 147 -7.55 -11.12 -16.45
N VAL A 148 -6.36 -11.63 -16.14
CA VAL A 148 -5.84 -12.89 -16.71
C VAL A 148 -6.47 -14.09 -16.00
N THR A 149 -6.63 -13.98 -14.68
CA THR A 149 -7.26 -15.00 -13.84
C THR A 149 -8.52 -14.41 -13.22
N LEU A 150 -9.61 -15.17 -13.27
CA LEU A 150 -10.88 -14.76 -12.68
C LEU A 150 -11.12 -15.53 -11.38
N PRO A 151 -11.64 -14.88 -10.35
CA PRO A 151 -12.11 -15.55 -9.14
C PRO A 151 -13.42 -16.28 -9.41
N ASN A 152 -13.79 -17.19 -8.50
CA ASN A 152 -15.02 -17.96 -8.59
C ASN A 152 -16.10 -17.33 -7.68
N VAL A 153 -17.21 -16.90 -8.25
CA VAL A 153 -18.37 -16.46 -7.47
C VAL A 153 -19.08 -17.69 -6.90
N VAL A 154 -19.09 -17.79 -5.57
CA VAL A 154 -19.72 -18.93 -4.86
C VAL A 154 -21.19 -18.65 -4.58
N SER A 155 -21.51 -17.43 -4.16
CA SER A 155 -22.88 -17.00 -3.90
C SER A 155 -23.02 -15.48 -4.01
N GLY A 156 -24.25 -15.04 -4.28
CA GLY A 156 -24.61 -13.63 -4.35
C GLY A 156 -24.11 -12.95 -5.62
N ASN A 157 -23.95 -11.62 -5.53
CA ASN A 157 -23.73 -10.74 -6.67
C ASN A 157 -22.31 -10.15 -6.65
N TRP A 158 -21.31 -10.92 -7.05
CA TRP A 158 -19.98 -10.37 -7.31
C TRP A 158 -19.81 -10.09 -8.79
N THR A 159 -19.50 -8.85 -9.14
CA THR A 159 -19.25 -8.43 -10.51
C THR A 159 -17.93 -7.71 -10.64
N LEU A 160 -17.27 -7.88 -11.78
CA LEU A 160 -16.12 -7.04 -12.15
C LEU A 160 -16.67 -5.76 -12.78
N PHE A 161 -16.56 -4.66 -12.07
CA PHE A 161 -17.16 -3.40 -12.46
C PHE A 161 -16.32 -2.19 -12.03
N ALA A 162 -16.41 -1.09 -12.78
CA ALA A 162 -15.82 0.19 -12.45
C ALA A 162 -16.91 1.16 -12.00
N ASP A 163 -17.17 1.23 -10.67
CA ASP A 163 -18.11 2.20 -10.08
C ASP A 163 -17.62 3.65 -10.16
N ARG A 164 -16.36 3.83 -10.50
CA ARG A 164 -15.73 5.11 -10.84
C ARG A 164 -14.83 4.92 -12.05
N PRO A 165 -14.69 5.91 -12.94
CA PRO A 165 -13.78 5.84 -14.08
C PRO A 165 -12.38 5.39 -13.64
N GLU A 166 -11.80 4.45 -14.38
CA GLU A 166 -10.43 3.93 -14.18
C GLU A 166 -10.16 3.21 -12.84
N LYS A 167 -11.21 2.92 -12.05
CA LYS A 167 -11.12 2.20 -10.78
C LYS A 167 -11.95 0.92 -10.77
N PRO A 168 -11.66 -0.05 -11.63
CA PRO A 168 -12.36 -1.33 -11.61
C PRO A 168 -12.07 -2.10 -10.31
N GLY A 169 -12.95 -3.02 -9.99
CA GLY A 169 -12.82 -3.92 -8.85
C GLY A 169 -13.85 -5.03 -8.91
N TRP A 170 -13.64 -6.10 -8.17
CA TRP A 170 -14.69 -7.06 -7.88
C TRP A 170 -15.56 -6.45 -6.79
N ILE A 171 -16.81 -6.20 -7.13
CA ILE A 171 -17.76 -5.52 -6.27
C ILE A 171 -18.89 -6.49 -5.94
N SER A 172 -19.20 -6.61 -4.66
CA SER A 172 -20.41 -7.27 -4.20
C SER A 172 -21.40 -6.23 -3.69
N GLU A 173 -22.66 -6.43 -3.99
CA GLU A 173 -23.76 -5.59 -3.47
C GLU A 173 -24.80 -6.48 -2.81
N GLY A 174 -24.87 -6.39 -1.48
CA GLY A 174 -25.89 -7.04 -0.65
C GLY A 174 -25.75 -8.58 -0.46
N ASN A 175 -26.48 -9.09 0.51
CA ASN A 175 -26.77 -10.52 0.72
C ASN A 175 -25.61 -11.47 1.01
N LYS A 176 -24.64 -11.08 1.86
CA LYS A 176 -23.57 -12.01 2.31
C LYS A 176 -22.89 -12.73 1.13
N SER A 177 -22.71 -12.02 0.05
CA SER A 177 -22.09 -12.54 -1.18
C SER A 177 -20.70 -13.09 -0.92
N THR A 178 -20.34 -14.18 -1.58
CA THR A 178 -19.08 -14.91 -1.37
C THR A 178 -18.35 -15.11 -2.69
N ILE A 179 -17.05 -14.83 -2.67
CA ILE A 179 -16.14 -15.01 -3.81
C ILE A 179 -14.88 -15.75 -3.36
N ASP A 180 -14.40 -16.66 -4.17
CA ASP A 180 -13.22 -17.49 -3.96
C ASP A 180 -12.11 -17.12 -4.94
N PHE A 181 -10.90 -16.93 -4.41
CA PHE A 181 -9.68 -16.66 -5.15
C PHE A 181 -8.73 -17.86 -5.01
N PRO A 182 -8.57 -18.71 -6.03
CA PRO A 182 -7.55 -19.74 -6.05
C PRO A 182 -6.15 -19.13 -6.01
N LEU A 183 -5.33 -19.50 -5.04
CA LEU A 183 -4.00 -18.93 -4.79
C LEU A 183 -2.91 -20.01 -4.82
N LYS A 184 -1.76 -19.67 -5.40
CA LYS A 184 -0.52 -20.43 -5.32
C LYS A 184 0.43 -19.75 -4.37
N PHE A 185 1.14 -20.53 -3.58
CA PHE A 185 2.10 -20.05 -2.60
C PHE A 185 3.50 -20.58 -2.86
N GLY A 186 4.50 -19.72 -2.62
CA GLY A 186 5.91 -20.05 -2.68
C GLY A 186 6.47 -20.47 -1.33
N ALA A 187 7.77 -20.29 -1.15
CA ALA A 187 8.48 -20.67 0.07
C ALA A 187 8.03 -19.87 1.32
N SER A 188 7.55 -18.65 1.14
CA SER A 188 7.09 -17.77 2.21
C SER A 188 5.66 -17.31 1.92
N PRO A 189 4.63 -18.10 2.25
CA PRO A 189 3.25 -17.79 1.92
C PRO A 189 2.77 -16.43 2.43
N ARG A 190 2.35 -15.57 1.52
CA ARG A 190 1.81 -14.23 1.79
C ARG A 190 0.60 -13.96 0.91
N ILE A 191 -0.30 -13.12 1.43
CA ILE A 191 -1.45 -12.63 0.68
C ILE A 191 -1.47 -11.12 0.83
N MET A 192 -1.70 -10.44 -0.26
CA MET A 192 -1.91 -9.00 -0.30
C MET A 192 -3.29 -8.73 -0.89
N ILE A 193 -4.10 -7.97 -0.18
CA ILE A 193 -5.45 -7.59 -0.60
C ILE A 193 -5.52 -6.07 -0.60
N VAL A 194 -5.84 -5.49 -1.74
CA VAL A 194 -6.14 -4.06 -1.85
C VAL A 194 -7.65 -3.92 -1.99
N PHE A 195 -8.25 -3.19 -1.06
CA PHE A 195 -9.69 -3.03 -1.01
C PHE A 195 -10.08 -1.58 -0.73
N THR A 196 -11.34 -1.24 -0.99
CA THR A 196 -11.84 0.11 -0.78
C THR A 196 -12.57 0.19 0.54
N GLN A 197 -12.26 1.22 1.31
CA GLN A 197 -12.96 1.62 2.52
C GLN A 197 -13.72 2.92 2.30
N GLY A 198 -14.84 3.09 2.99
CA GLY A 198 -15.61 4.34 2.96
C GLY A 198 -16.31 4.60 4.28
N TYR A 199 -16.80 5.82 4.46
CA TYR A 199 -17.58 6.22 5.64
C TYR A 199 -19.04 5.76 5.54
N GLU A 200 -19.56 5.53 4.33
CA GLU A 200 -20.90 5.02 4.04
C GLU A 200 -20.89 4.13 2.80
N GLY A 201 -21.91 3.27 2.68
CA GLY A 201 -22.09 2.40 1.52
C GLY A 201 -21.04 1.30 1.37
N PHE A 202 -20.26 1.02 2.40
CA PHE A 202 -19.30 -0.08 2.42
C PHE A 202 -19.53 -0.99 3.63
N ASP A 203 -19.44 -2.29 3.39
CA ASP A 203 -19.50 -3.33 4.41
C ASP A 203 -18.10 -3.86 4.75
N ASP A 204 -18.00 -4.43 5.95
CA ASP A 204 -16.89 -5.29 6.31
C ASP A 204 -16.97 -6.60 5.52
N ALA A 205 -15.82 -7.24 5.33
CA ALA A 205 -15.77 -8.57 4.76
C ALA A 205 -14.96 -9.53 5.64
N TRP A 206 -15.39 -10.77 5.68
CA TRP A 206 -14.63 -11.87 6.26
C TRP A 206 -13.71 -12.46 5.22
N VAL A 207 -12.46 -12.69 5.63
CA VAL A 207 -11.45 -13.39 4.84
C VAL A 207 -11.13 -14.69 5.55
N SER A 208 -11.22 -15.78 4.83
CA SER A 208 -10.99 -17.13 5.36
C SER A 208 -10.41 -18.06 4.30
N MET A 209 -9.91 -19.20 4.73
CA MET A 209 -9.59 -20.32 3.85
C MET A 209 -10.58 -21.46 4.13
N PRO A 210 -11.36 -21.95 3.14
CA PRO A 210 -12.42 -22.91 3.37
C PRO A 210 -11.97 -24.19 4.10
N ASN A 211 -10.75 -24.64 3.88
CA ASN A 211 -10.18 -25.83 4.52
C ASN A 211 -9.60 -25.55 5.92
N GLN A 212 -9.64 -24.30 6.37
CA GLN A 212 -9.06 -23.85 7.64
C GLN A 212 -10.05 -22.93 8.39
N SER A 213 -11.27 -23.42 8.58
CA SER A 213 -12.45 -22.67 9.03
C SER A 213 -12.30 -21.96 10.39
N LYS A 214 -11.23 -22.20 11.14
CA LYS A 214 -11.02 -21.57 12.45
C LYS A 214 -10.46 -20.16 12.38
N ASN A 215 -9.89 -19.77 11.24
CA ASN A 215 -9.20 -18.50 11.09
C ASN A 215 -10.00 -17.60 10.16
N ILE A 216 -10.69 -16.63 10.76
CA ILE A 216 -11.44 -15.60 10.02
C ILE A 216 -10.82 -14.26 10.37
N LEU A 217 -10.37 -13.55 9.34
CA LEU A 217 -9.92 -12.18 9.42
C LEU A 217 -11.02 -11.24 8.94
N THR A 218 -10.98 -9.99 9.37
CA THR A 218 -11.97 -9.00 8.93
C THR A 218 -11.28 -7.88 8.18
N LEU A 219 -11.70 -7.63 6.94
CA LEU A 219 -11.43 -6.39 6.22
C LEU A 219 -12.46 -5.37 6.70
N GLN A 220 -12.00 -4.29 7.28
CA GLN A 220 -12.85 -3.21 7.74
C GLN A 220 -13.23 -2.32 6.55
N GLY A 221 -14.42 -2.49 6.01
CA GLY A 221 -14.90 -1.69 4.89
C GLY A 221 -15.37 -0.29 5.31
N ARG A 222 -15.72 -0.10 6.59
CA ARG A 222 -16.17 1.18 7.14
C ARG A 222 -15.10 1.86 7.97
N HIS A 223 -15.01 3.16 7.86
CA HIS A 223 -14.19 3.99 8.73
C HIS A 223 -14.87 5.33 9.04
N GLN A 224 -14.41 6.02 10.09
CA GLN A 224 -15.04 7.27 10.57
C GLN A 224 -14.71 8.51 9.73
N SER A 225 -13.71 8.45 8.87
CA SER A 225 -13.34 9.61 8.04
C SER A 225 -14.26 9.73 6.84
N HIS A 226 -14.79 10.93 6.56
CA HIS A 226 -15.68 11.20 5.43
C HIS A 226 -14.97 11.19 4.06
N VAL A 227 -14.15 10.20 3.83
CA VAL A 227 -13.45 9.98 2.56
C VAL A 227 -13.47 8.50 2.18
N THR A 228 -13.48 8.22 0.90
CA THR A 228 -13.26 6.87 0.39
C THR A 228 -11.76 6.70 0.14
N GLN A 229 -11.17 5.66 0.68
CA GLN A 229 -9.74 5.36 0.55
C GLN A 229 -9.50 3.92 0.13
N THR A 230 -8.33 3.68 -0.43
CA THR A 230 -7.85 2.35 -0.75
C THR A 230 -6.90 1.91 0.36
N GLU A 231 -7.09 0.70 0.87
CA GLU A 231 -6.30 0.11 1.94
C GLU A 231 -5.59 -1.14 1.43
N LEU A 232 -4.37 -1.35 1.90
CA LEU A 232 -3.61 -2.57 1.66
C LEU A 232 -3.64 -3.43 2.94
N PHE A 233 -4.12 -4.65 2.82
CA PHE A 233 -4.12 -5.64 3.87
C PHE A 233 -3.15 -6.77 3.53
N VAL A 234 -2.13 -6.95 4.37
CA VAL A 234 -1.11 -7.99 4.18
C VAL A 234 -1.27 -9.07 5.23
N ILE A 235 -1.31 -10.32 4.80
CA ILE A 235 -1.46 -11.50 5.64
C ILE A 235 -0.19 -12.35 5.52
N ASN A 236 0.44 -12.65 6.65
CA ASN A 236 1.42 -13.74 6.71
C ASN A 236 0.65 -15.07 6.72
N ALA A 237 0.45 -15.65 5.54
CA ALA A 237 -0.39 -16.82 5.40
C ALA A 237 0.19 -18.09 6.03
N GLN A 238 1.52 -18.18 6.18
CA GLN A 238 2.22 -19.31 6.81
C GLN A 238 1.98 -19.37 8.32
N GLN A 239 1.71 -18.25 8.96
CA GLN A 239 1.63 -18.16 10.39
C GLN A 239 0.37 -18.82 10.94
N ASP A 240 0.51 -19.60 12.02
CA ASP A 240 -0.64 -20.22 12.66
C ASP A 240 -1.43 -19.19 13.49
N ALA A 241 -2.75 -19.32 13.54
CA ALA A 241 -3.64 -18.42 14.25
C ALA A 241 -3.38 -18.35 15.78
N ASN A 242 -2.69 -19.35 16.29
CA ASN A 242 -2.38 -19.47 17.72
C ASN A 242 -1.08 -18.77 18.13
N GLU A 243 -0.24 -18.35 17.17
CA GLU A 243 0.93 -17.56 17.49
C GLU A 243 0.55 -16.09 17.68
N GLN A 244 0.65 -15.62 18.93
CA GLN A 244 0.52 -14.20 19.25
C GLN A 244 1.77 -13.46 18.79
N LEU A 245 1.68 -12.82 17.62
CA LEU A 245 2.70 -11.88 17.20
C LEU A 245 2.55 -10.52 17.88
N VAL A 246 3.69 -9.92 18.15
CA VAL A 246 3.81 -8.48 18.40
C VAL A 246 3.36 -7.75 17.14
N GLY A 247 2.08 -7.30 17.11
CA GLY A 247 1.46 -6.66 15.97
C GLY A 247 0.17 -7.30 15.45
N GLY A 248 -0.23 -8.47 15.95
CA GLY A 248 -1.62 -8.94 15.92
C GLY A 248 -2.20 -9.47 14.61
N ILE A 249 -1.41 -9.72 13.56
CA ILE A 249 -1.95 -10.29 12.32
C ILE A 249 -1.91 -11.81 12.41
N LYS A 250 -3.08 -12.43 12.51
CA LYS A 250 -3.25 -13.89 12.50
C LYS A 250 -3.09 -14.39 11.05
N GLY A 251 -2.37 -15.48 10.86
CA GLY A 251 -2.24 -16.16 9.57
C GLY A 251 -3.25 -17.29 9.41
N PHE A 252 -3.07 -18.08 8.37
CA PHE A 252 -3.93 -19.22 8.03
C PHE A 252 -3.23 -20.57 8.14
N GLY A 253 -1.95 -20.64 8.57
CA GLY A 253 -1.17 -21.87 8.63
C GLY A 253 -0.91 -22.50 7.26
N VAL A 254 -0.81 -21.70 6.22
CA VAL A 254 -0.59 -22.16 4.84
C VAL A 254 0.79 -22.76 4.70
N GLN A 255 0.86 -23.95 4.13
CA GLN A 255 2.13 -24.61 3.85
C GLN A 255 2.86 -23.97 2.67
N PRO A 256 4.19 -23.84 2.72
CA PRO A 256 4.98 -23.46 1.56
C PRO A 256 4.68 -24.32 0.32
N HIS A 257 4.79 -23.70 -0.86
CA HIS A 257 4.60 -24.36 -2.16
C HIS A 257 3.25 -25.08 -2.33
N SER A 258 2.20 -24.58 -1.67
CA SER A 258 0.86 -25.14 -1.75
C SER A 258 -0.08 -24.30 -2.61
N GLU A 259 -1.22 -24.92 -2.97
CA GLU A 259 -2.34 -24.22 -3.58
C GLU A 259 -3.51 -24.22 -2.61
N GLN A 260 -4.13 -23.07 -2.41
CA GLN A 260 -5.24 -22.87 -1.49
C GLN A 260 -6.29 -21.94 -2.11
N THR A 261 -7.47 -21.92 -1.52
CA THR A 261 -8.51 -20.98 -1.90
C THR A 261 -8.70 -19.96 -0.81
N LEU A 262 -8.58 -18.68 -1.14
CA LEU A 262 -8.96 -17.58 -0.26
C LEU A 262 -10.42 -17.23 -0.52
N ARG A 263 -11.22 -17.25 0.53
CA ARG A 263 -12.63 -16.86 0.49
C ARG A 263 -12.81 -15.48 1.08
N ILE A 264 -13.49 -14.61 0.36
CA ILE A 264 -13.95 -13.31 0.84
C ILE A 264 -15.47 -13.33 0.86
N GLN A 265 -16.05 -13.10 2.04
CA GLN A 265 -17.48 -13.08 2.27
C GLN A 265 -17.90 -11.73 2.85
N GLN A 266 -18.85 -11.08 2.23
CA GLN A 266 -19.48 -9.88 2.73
C GLN A 266 -20.18 -10.17 4.07
N LYS A 267 -19.96 -9.31 5.07
CA LYS A 267 -20.50 -9.48 6.41
C LYS A 267 -21.93 -8.94 6.56
N GLY A 268 -22.18 -7.80 5.94
CA GLY A 268 -23.48 -7.13 5.97
C GLY A 268 -24.43 -7.56 4.85
N MET A 269 -25.59 -6.90 4.80
CA MET A 269 -26.67 -7.26 3.86
C MET A 269 -26.98 -6.15 2.84
N SER A 270 -26.53 -4.92 3.05
CA SER A 270 -27.05 -3.76 2.32
C SER A 270 -26.02 -2.96 1.56
N ASP A 271 -24.79 -2.98 2.00
CA ASP A 271 -23.71 -2.16 1.45
C ASP A 271 -22.77 -2.99 0.56
N LYS A 272 -21.76 -2.40 -0.01
CA LYS A 272 -20.86 -3.06 -0.94
C LYS A 272 -19.51 -3.42 -0.30
N VAL A 273 -18.88 -4.47 -0.81
CA VAL A 273 -17.45 -4.75 -0.64
C VAL A 273 -16.78 -4.57 -2.00
N LYS A 274 -15.63 -3.92 -2.04
CA LYS A 274 -14.87 -3.73 -3.27
C LYS A 274 -13.41 -4.13 -3.09
N ILE A 275 -13.00 -5.16 -3.84
CA ILE A 275 -11.61 -5.61 -3.94
C ILE A 275 -11.02 -5.07 -5.22
N THR A 276 -9.96 -4.29 -5.11
CA THR A 276 -9.32 -3.61 -6.25
C THR A 276 -8.05 -4.30 -6.73
N TRP A 277 -7.49 -5.18 -5.94
CA TRP A 277 -6.37 -6.03 -6.31
C TRP A 277 -6.14 -7.11 -5.26
N LEU A 278 -5.64 -8.27 -5.69
CA LEU A 278 -5.24 -9.35 -4.78
C LEU A 278 -4.08 -10.13 -5.39
N SER A 279 -3.12 -10.50 -4.54
CA SER A 279 -2.05 -11.41 -4.96
C SER A 279 -1.58 -12.31 -3.83
N SER A 280 -0.88 -13.36 -4.21
CA SER A 280 -0.18 -14.27 -3.30
C SER A 280 1.25 -14.55 -3.77
N CYS A 281 2.13 -14.91 -2.84
CA CYS A 281 3.49 -15.36 -3.10
C CYS A 281 3.93 -16.49 -2.17
#